data_50be49cf3bdb2f86d96f36c8891f24f0
#
_entry.id   50be49cf3bdb2f86d96f36c8891f24f0
#
_cell.length_a   1.000
_cell.length_b   1.000
_cell.length_c   1.000
_cell.angle_alpha   90.00
_cell.angle_beta   90.00
_cell.angle_gamma   90.00
#
_symmetry.space_group_name_H-M   'P 1'
#
loop_
_entity.id
_entity.type
_entity.pdbx_description
1 polymer ?
#
loop_
_entity_poly.entity_id
_entity_poly.type
_entity_poly.pdbx_seq_one_letter_code
_entity_poly.pdbx_strand_id
1 'polypeptide(L)'
;QLDIPAATLHRLLAQPGARDSLAHLKPGSVLGFDLPVDGQLRTLRFDRDPTHRVELSLRGDEVREQVIERPTEVRTVVISGEVGRSLYRSARKLGLSAKNINTLTDDIFKYDIDFNDDVGANDRFSVVVDQYWRDGELVGTGPVQAATFTVHGKLYSGFRFAHDGKTEYYTGDG
;
A
#
# COMPACT_ATOMS: atom_id res chain seq x y z
N GLN A 1 5.03 23.54 -13.52
CA GLN A 1 5.89 23.62 -12.33
C GLN A 1 5.16 24.48 -11.32
N LEU A 2 4.91 23.95 -10.10
CA LEU A 2 4.31 24.72 -9.02
C LEU A 2 5.41 25.55 -8.37
N ASP A 3 5.28 26.89 -8.39
CA ASP A 3 6.25 27.83 -7.83
C ASP A 3 5.99 28.01 -6.31
N ILE A 4 6.20 26.92 -5.55
CA ILE A 4 6.05 26.98 -4.09
C ILE A 4 7.39 27.46 -3.51
N PRO A 5 7.40 28.56 -2.74
CA PRO A 5 8.63 29.08 -2.16
C PRO A 5 9.32 28.06 -1.23
N ALA A 6 10.64 27.96 -1.31
CA ALA A 6 11.42 27.06 -0.45
C ALA A 6 11.18 27.32 1.06
N ALA A 7 10.93 28.57 1.44
CA ALA A 7 10.57 28.95 2.80
C ALA A 7 9.28 28.27 3.29
N THR A 8 8.32 28.03 2.40
CA THR A 8 7.07 27.31 2.73
C THR A 8 7.33 25.85 3.05
N LEU A 9 8.18 25.18 2.24
CA LEU A 9 8.60 23.81 2.52
C LEU A 9 9.36 23.72 3.84
N HIS A 10 10.26 24.67 4.09
CA HIS A 10 11.01 24.72 5.36
C HIS A 10 10.07 24.84 6.56
N ARG A 11 9.04 25.69 6.48
CA ARG A 11 8.02 25.82 7.55
C ARG A 11 7.26 24.52 7.78
N LEU A 12 6.85 23.84 6.71
CA LEU A 12 6.18 22.52 6.82
C LEU A 12 7.07 21.51 7.54
N LEU A 13 8.33 21.41 7.16
CA LEU A 13 9.28 20.45 7.74
C LEU A 13 9.76 20.84 9.15
N ALA A 14 9.59 22.08 9.57
CA ALA A 14 9.90 22.52 10.92
C ALA A 14 8.87 22.03 11.97
N GLN A 15 7.66 21.69 11.52
CA GLN A 15 6.61 21.15 12.42
C GLN A 15 6.72 19.62 12.48
N PRO A 16 6.89 19.02 13.69
CA PRO A 16 7.13 17.57 13.82
C PRO A 16 6.05 16.72 13.16
N GLY A 17 4.76 16.99 13.40
CA GLY A 17 3.65 16.24 12.82
C GLY A 17 3.63 16.30 11.29
N ALA A 18 3.76 17.48 10.70
CA ALA A 18 3.83 17.66 9.26
C ALA A 18 5.06 16.96 8.66
N ARG A 19 6.20 17.04 9.33
CA ARG A 19 7.43 16.34 8.93
C ARG A 19 7.24 14.83 8.91
N ASP A 20 6.65 14.28 9.97
CA ASP A 20 6.42 12.84 10.09
C ASP A 20 5.42 12.36 9.02
N SER A 21 4.33 13.09 8.81
CA SER A 21 3.37 12.77 7.77
C SER A 21 3.96 12.83 6.36
N LEU A 22 4.79 13.82 6.06
CA LEU A 22 5.47 13.96 4.77
C LEU A 22 6.55 12.88 4.56
N ALA A 23 7.21 12.43 5.62
CA ALA A 23 8.21 11.35 5.55
C ALA A 23 7.60 10.00 5.12
N HIS A 24 6.30 9.82 5.31
CA HIS A 24 5.58 8.61 4.91
C HIS A 24 5.04 8.64 3.47
N LEU A 25 5.30 9.72 2.71
CA LEU A 25 4.94 9.78 1.29
C LEU A 25 5.67 8.70 0.49
N LYS A 26 4.92 8.05 -0.39
CA LYS A 26 5.44 6.98 -1.25
C LYS A 26 5.62 7.51 -2.68
N PRO A 27 6.55 6.94 -3.46
CA PRO A 27 6.59 7.21 -4.90
C PRO A 27 5.22 6.96 -5.53
N GLY A 28 4.75 7.94 -6.32
CA GLY A 28 3.42 7.91 -6.94
C GLY A 28 2.29 8.49 -6.07
N SER A 29 2.56 8.97 -4.85
CA SER A 29 1.56 9.70 -4.08
C SER A 29 1.11 10.96 -4.80
N VAL A 30 -0.20 11.20 -4.80
CA VAL A 30 -0.80 12.41 -5.38
C VAL A 30 -0.89 13.48 -4.29
N LEU A 31 -0.34 14.65 -4.59
CA LEU A 31 -0.38 15.82 -3.71
C LEU A 31 -1.38 16.84 -4.25
N GLY A 32 -2.31 17.27 -3.44
CA GLY A 32 -3.23 18.37 -3.72
C GLY A 32 -2.75 19.65 -3.03
N PHE A 33 -2.69 20.75 -3.78
CA PHE A 33 -2.27 22.06 -3.28
C PHE A 33 -3.42 23.05 -3.43
N ASP A 34 -3.70 23.81 -2.38
CA ASP A 34 -4.57 24.99 -2.44
C ASP A 34 -3.66 26.24 -2.49
N LEU A 35 -3.59 26.83 -3.67
CA LEU A 35 -2.76 28.01 -4.00
C LEU A 35 -3.68 29.12 -4.49
N PRO A 36 -4.12 30.03 -3.63
CA PRO A 36 -4.87 31.21 -4.05
C PRO A 36 -4.07 32.14 -4.96
N VAL A 37 -4.73 33.17 -5.46
CA VAL A 37 -4.14 34.14 -6.42
C VAL A 37 -2.89 34.84 -5.86
N ASP A 38 -2.75 34.94 -4.53
CA ASP A 38 -1.56 35.48 -3.85
C ASP A 38 -0.32 34.56 -3.92
N GLY A 39 -0.49 33.34 -4.46
CA GLY A 39 0.59 32.35 -4.61
C GLY A 39 1.05 31.72 -3.29
N GLN A 40 0.40 32.02 -2.17
CA GLN A 40 0.76 31.44 -0.90
C GLN A 40 0.06 30.09 -0.70
N LEU A 41 0.81 29.04 -0.41
CA LEU A 41 0.25 27.75 -0.10
C LEU A 41 -0.59 27.84 1.18
N ARG A 42 -1.88 27.56 1.06
CA ARG A 42 -2.81 27.50 2.21
C ARG A 42 -3.03 26.09 2.72
N THR A 43 -3.08 25.12 1.82
CA THR A 43 -3.34 23.74 2.20
C THR A 43 -2.56 22.79 1.31
N LEU A 44 -1.96 21.78 1.93
CA LEU A 44 -1.39 20.61 1.27
C LEU A 44 -2.17 19.37 1.71
N ARG A 45 -2.62 18.56 0.74
CA ARG A 45 -3.40 17.35 0.98
C ARG A 45 -2.75 16.16 0.30
N PHE A 46 -2.78 15.01 0.98
CA PHE A 46 -2.39 13.73 0.39
C PHE A 46 -3.03 12.56 1.14
N ASP A 47 -3.22 11.45 0.46
CA ASP A 47 -3.73 10.24 1.08
C ASP A 47 -2.56 9.48 1.72
N ARG A 48 -2.60 9.32 3.05
CA ARG A 48 -1.61 8.55 3.83
C ARG A 48 -1.78 7.05 3.57
N ASP A 49 -3.02 6.63 3.50
CA ASP A 49 -3.47 5.27 3.19
C ASP A 49 -4.86 5.34 2.52
N PRO A 50 -5.43 4.22 2.08
CA PRO A 50 -6.73 4.22 1.40
C PRO A 50 -7.87 4.85 2.19
N THR A 51 -7.78 4.84 3.52
CA THR A 51 -8.85 5.27 4.43
C THR A 51 -8.59 6.61 5.11
N HIS A 52 -7.37 7.16 5.01
CA HIS A 52 -7.01 8.39 5.69
C HIS A 52 -6.31 9.37 4.76
N ARG A 53 -6.78 10.62 4.82
CA ARG A 53 -6.17 11.78 4.17
C ARG A 53 -5.52 12.66 5.23
N VAL A 54 -4.32 13.14 4.95
CA VAL A 54 -3.67 14.20 5.71
C VAL A 54 -3.94 15.52 5.02
N GLU A 55 -4.35 16.50 5.78
CA GLU A 55 -4.45 17.88 5.38
C GLU A 55 -3.57 18.75 6.28
N LEU A 56 -2.62 19.44 5.66
CA LEU A 56 -1.73 20.40 6.31
C LEU A 56 -2.19 21.81 5.95
N SER A 57 -2.78 22.52 6.90
CA SER A 57 -3.23 23.90 6.72
C SER A 57 -2.19 24.89 7.25
N LEU A 58 -1.82 25.87 6.42
CA LEU A 58 -0.86 26.90 6.76
C LEU A 58 -1.58 28.23 7.04
N ARG A 59 -1.35 28.80 8.21
CA ARG A 59 -1.87 30.14 8.60
C ARG A 59 -0.72 30.95 9.20
N GLY A 60 -0.17 31.86 8.43
CA GLY A 60 1.05 32.57 8.83
C GLY A 60 2.18 31.58 9.07
N ASP A 61 2.75 31.55 10.26
CA ASP A 61 3.82 30.63 10.65
C ASP A 61 3.32 29.30 11.26
N GLU A 62 2.02 29.19 11.51
CA GLU A 62 1.44 27.97 12.06
C GLU A 62 1.10 26.97 10.96
N VAL A 63 1.43 25.71 11.22
CA VAL A 63 1.00 24.57 10.42
C VAL A 63 0.14 23.67 11.30
N ARG A 64 -1.11 23.48 10.88
CA ARG A 64 -2.05 22.56 11.54
C ARG A 64 -2.21 21.31 10.69
N GLU A 65 -1.98 20.16 11.30
CA GLU A 65 -2.28 18.87 10.72
C GLU A 65 -3.66 18.39 11.11
N GLN A 66 -4.40 17.88 10.15
CA GLN A 66 -5.65 17.18 10.35
C GLN A 66 -5.62 15.87 9.58
N VAL A 67 -5.92 14.75 10.25
CA VAL A 67 -6.15 13.46 9.63
C VAL A 67 -7.65 13.29 9.44
N ILE A 68 -8.07 13.13 8.19
CA ILE A 68 -9.47 13.00 7.78
C ILE A 68 -9.71 11.56 7.38
N GLU A 69 -10.66 10.92 8.05
CA GLU A 69 -11.11 9.58 7.65
C GLU A 69 -11.87 9.67 6.32
N ARG A 70 -11.55 8.78 5.40
CA ARG A 70 -12.21 8.68 4.10
C ARG A 70 -12.90 7.33 3.99
N PRO A 71 -14.24 7.31 4.04
CA PRO A 71 -15.00 6.08 3.92
C PRO A 71 -14.63 5.31 2.64
N THR A 72 -14.42 4.02 2.78
CA THR A 72 -14.12 3.10 1.69
C THR A 72 -14.98 1.86 1.84
N GLU A 73 -15.39 1.29 0.71
CA GLU A 73 -15.98 -0.04 0.66
C GLU A 73 -14.84 -1.06 0.64
N VAL A 74 -14.90 -2.04 1.53
CA VAL A 74 -13.93 -3.14 1.57
C VAL A 74 -14.53 -4.34 0.86
N ARG A 75 -13.82 -4.90 -0.11
CA ARG A 75 -14.19 -6.11 -0.84
C ARG A 75 -13.06 -7.13 -0.71
N THR A 76 -13.36 -8.27 -0.13
CA THR A 76 -12.42 -9.40 -0.12
C THR A 76 -12.55 -10.15 -1.44
N VAL A 77 -11.46 -10.26 -2.16
CA VAL A 77 -11.40 -10.87 -3.49
C VAL A 77 -10.33 -11.96 -3.56
N VAL A 78 -10.52 -12.91 -4.47
CA VAL A 78 -9.51 -13.90 -4.82
C VAL A 78 -8.87 -13.50 -6.14
N ILE A 79 -7.56 -13.32 -6.13
CA ILE A 79 -6.77 -13.03 -7.32
C ILE A 79 -5.94 -14.27 -7.62
N SER A 80 -6.19 -14.90 -8.77
CA SER A 80 -5.50 -16.12 -9.20
C SER A 80 -4.82 -15.90 -10.54
N GLY A 81 -3.68 -16.56 -10.72
CA GLY A 81 -2.96 -16.49 -11.96
C GLY A 81 -1.82 -17.50 -12.07
N GLU A 82 -1.22 -17.48 -13.24
CA GLU A 82 0.00 -18.25 -13.55
C GLU A 82 1.21 -17.33 -13.56
N VAL A 83 2.33 -17.88 -13.12
CA VAL A 83 3.62 -17.20 -13.22
C VAL A 83 4.06 -17.24 -14.67
N GLY A 84 4.32 -16.06 -15.25
CA GLY A 84 4.92 -15.96 -16.56
C GLY A 84 6.44 -15.79 -16.45
N ARG A 85 6.96 -14.69 -16.98
CA ARG A 85 8.40 -14.38 -16.88
C ARG A 85 8.88 -14.07 -15.47
N SER A 86 8.01 -13.60 -14.61
CA SER A 86 8.28 -13.42 -13.19
C SER A 86 6.97 -13.31 -12.41
N LEU A 87 6.97 -13.80 -11.18
CA LEU A 87 5.86 -13.67 -10.25
C LEU A 87 5.45 -12.21 -10.10
N TYR A 88 6.41 -11.31 -9.87
CA TYR A 88 6.14 -9.90 -9.65
C TYR A 88 5.32 -9.29 -10.80
N ARG A 89 5.74 -9.48 -12.05
CA ARG A 89 5.02 -8.93 -13.21
C ARG A 89 3.63 -9.52 -13.38
N SER A 90 3.49 -10.83 -13.20
CA SER A 90 2.22 -11.54 -13.34
C SER A 90 1.24 -11.09 -12.26
N ALA A 91 1.66 -11.06 -11.00
CA ALA A 91 0.84 -10.65 -9.87
C ALA A 91 0.45 -9.16 -9.94
N ARG A 92 1.39 -8.28 -10.35
CA ARG A 92 1.10 -6.86 -10.58
C ARG A 92 0.04 -6.64 -11.66
N LYS A 93 0.14 -7.37 -12.77
CA LYS A 93 -0.84 -7.29 -13.86
C LYS A 93 -2.26 -7.68 -13.43
N LEU A 94 -2.36 -8.58 -12.46
CA LEU A 94 -3.63 -9.05 -11.89
C LEU A 94 -4.15 -8.16 -10.74
N GLY A 95 -3.44 -7.09 -10.37
CA GLY A 95 -3.88 -6.11 -9.40
C GLY A 95 -3.33 -6.26 -7.98
N LEU A 96 -2.40 -7.20 -7.73
CA LEU A 96 -1.70 -7.25 -6.46
C LEU A 96 -0.75 -6.06 -6.30
N SER A 97 -0.71 -5.46 -5.12
CA SER A 97 0.27 -4.42 -4.79
C SER A 97 1.66 -5.01 -4.59
N ALA A 98 2.71 -4.19 -4.70
CA ALA A 98 4.07 -4.62 -4.36
C ALA A 98 4.16 -5.16 -2.93
N LYS A 99 3.44 -4.54 -1.99
CA LYS A 99 3.37 -4.99 -0.61
C LYS A 99 2.76 -6.39 -0.50
N ASN A 100 1.66 -6.67 -1.21
CA ASN A 100 1.05 -8.00 -1.19
C ASN A 100 2.01 -9.06 -1.75
N ILE A 101 2.75 -8.73 -2.81
CA ILE A 101 3.72 -9.67 -3.40
C ILE A 101 4.87 -9.94 -2.42
N ASN A 102 5.43 -8.89 -1.79
CA ASN A 102 6.46 -9.08 -0.77
C ASN A 102 5.94 -9.91 0.42
N THR A 103 4.69 -9.70 0.83
CA THR A 103 4.09 -10.55 1.88
C THR A 103 4.05 -12.02 1.47
N LEU A 104 3.79 -12.34 0.20
CA LEU A 104 3.85 -13.74 -0.27
C LEU A 104 5.27 -14.31 -0.18
N THR A 105 6.27 -13.54 -0.62
CA THR A 105 7.65 -14.02 -0.76
C THR A 105 8.45 -13.97 0.55
N ASP A 106 8.24 -12.93 1.36
CA ASP A 106 9.11 -12.61 2.49
C ASP A 106 8.49 -12.99 3.85
N ASP A 107 7.14 -13.13 3.89
CA ASP A 107 6.43 -13.43 5.14
C ASP A 107 5.78 -14.82 5.11
N ILE A 108 4.98 -15.14 4.05
CA ILE A 108 4.16 -16.36 4.01
C ILE A 108 4.99 -17.58 3.62
N PHE A 109 5.61 -17.54 2.44
CA PHE A 109 6.28 -18.71 1.86
C PHE A 109 7.81 -18.64 1.90
N LYS A 110 8.37 -17.74 2.69
CA LYS A 110 9.80 -17.47 2.78
C LYS A 110 10.65 -18.70 3.05
N TYR A 111 10.14 -19.61 3.84
CA TYR A 111 10.87 -20.82 4.25
C TYR A 111 10.50 -22.07 3.45
N ASP A 112 9.42 -21.97 2.66
CA ASP A 112 8.86 -23.11 1.93
C ASP A 112 9.22 -23.11 0.44
N ILE A 113 9.45 -21.91 -0.14
CA ILE A 113 9.65 -21.71 -1.57
C ILE A 113 10.84 -20.77 -1.81
N ASP A 114 11.83 -21.22 -2.56
CA ASP A 114 12.84 -20.33 -3.13
C ASP A 114 12.29 -19.66 -4.40
N PHE A 115 11.84 -18.42 -4.25
CA PHE A 115 11.22 -17.69 -5.36
C PHE A 115 12.17 -17.31 -6.48
N ASN A 116 13.49 -17.45 -6.29
CA ASN A 116 14.47 -17.20 -7.34
C ASN A 116 14.74 -18.44 -8.17
N ASP A 117 14.80 -19.61 -7.53
CA ASP A 117 15.25 -20.85 -8.15
C ASP A 117 14.10 -21.83 -8.42
N ASP A 118 13.09 -21.91 -7.54
CA ASP A 118 12.02 -22.91 -7.64
C ASP A 118 10.84 -22.44 -8.51
N VAL A 119 10.59 -21.12 -8.59
CA VAL A 119 9.37 -20.59 -9.23
C VAL A 119 9.61 -20.32 -10.72
N GLY A 120 8.89 -21.05 -11.56
CA GLY A 120 8.97 -20.98 -13.00
C GLY A 120 7.67 -20.62 -13.71
N ALA A 121 7.76 -20.54 -15.03
CA ALA A 121 6.57 -20.35 -15.87
C ALA A 121 5.61 -21.53 -15.69
N ASN A 122 4.31 -21.23 -15.66
CA ASN A 122 3.17 -22.12 -15.45
C ASN A 122 2.92 -22.54 -13.97
N ASP A 123 3.78 -22.17 -13.02
CA ASP A 123 3.41 -22.28 -11.62
C ASP A 123 2.21 -21.35 -11.32
N ARG A 124 1.40 -21.71 -10.36
CA ARG A 124 0.13 -21.04 -10.10
C ARG A 124 0.05 -20.47 -8.69
N PHE A 125 -0.59 -19.34 -8.58
CA PHE A 125 -0.90 -18.73 -7.29
C PHE A 125 -2.36 -18.29 -7.21
N SER A 126 -2.90 -18.30 -5.99
CA SER A 126 -4.16 -17.67 -5.65
C SER A 126 -3.98 -16.92 -4.35
N VAL A 127 -4.48 -15.69 -4.29
CA VAL A 127 -4.32 -14.80 -3.14
C VAL A 127 -5.68 -14.22 -2.76
N VAL A 128 -6.07 -14.40 -1.52
CA VAL A 128 -7.22 -13.72 -0.92
C VAL A 128 -6.73 -12.42 -0.33
N VAL A 129 -7.26 -11.30 -0.82
CA VAL A 129 -6.82 -9.96 -0.42
C VAL A 129 -8.00 -9.01 -0.31
N ASP A 130 -7.94 -8.08 0.64
CA ASP A 130 -8.91 -7.02 0.73
C ASP A 130 -8.58 -5.91 -0.27
N GLN A 131 -9.59 -5.37 -0.91
CA GLN A 131 -9.52 -4.21 -1.78
C GLN A 131 -10.33 -3.08 -1.18
N TYR A 132 -9.77 -1.88 -1.20
CA TYR A 132 -10.44 -0.66 -0.77
C TYR A 132 -10.94 0.11 -2.00
N TRP A 133 -12.25 0.32 -2.04
CA TRP A 133 -12.93 0.99 -3.14
C TRP A 133 -13.56 2.29 -2.67
N ARG A 134 -13.51 3.33 -3.51
CA ARG A 134 -14.14 4.62 -3.28
C ARG A 134 -14.70 5.14 -4.58
N ASP A 135 -15.97 5.54 -4.58
CA ASP A 135 -16.64 6.07 -5.76
C ASP A 135 -16.53 5.16 -7.01
N GLY A 136 -16.49 3.83 -6.78
CA GLY A 136 -16.32 2.84 -7.84
C GLY A 136 -14.88 2.61 -8.31
N GLU A 137 -13.91 3.29 -7.74
CA GLU A 137 -12.49 3.16 -8.07
C GLU A 137 -11.72 2.38 -7.00
N LEU A 138 -10.79 1.53 -7.44
CA LEU A 138 -9.86 0.82 -6.55
C LEU A 138 -8.79 1.80 -6.05
N VAL A 139 -8.84 2.15 -4.75
CA VAL A 139 -7.93 3.11 -4.14
C VAL A 139 -6.79 2.46 -3.36
N GLY A 140 -6.83 1.15 -3.16
CA GLY A 140 -5.74 0.42 -2.52
C GLY A 140 -6.06 -1.04 -2.25
N THR A 141 -5.06 -1.76 -1.77
CA THR A 141 -5.19 -3.15 -1.31
C THR A 141 -4.81 -3.26 0.15
N GLY A 142 -5.55 -4.06 0.87
CA GLY A 142 -5.30 -4.42 2.27
C GLY A 142 -4.30 -5.58 2.41
N PRO A 143 -4.28 -6.21 3.59
CA PRO A 143 -3.42 -7.35 3.84
C PRO A 143 -3.85 -8.57 3.01
N VAL A 144 -2.88 -9.45 2.75
CA VAL A 144 -3.16 -10.81 2.28
C VAL A 144 -3.82 -11.58 3.44
N GLN A 145 -4.98 -12.18 3.19
CA GLN A 145 -5.70 -12.98 4.18
C GLN A 145 -5.34 -14.46 4.08
N ALA A 146 -5.19 -14.95 2.87
CA ALA A 146 -4.72 -16.32 2.59
C ALA A 146 -4.05 -16.35 1.21
N ALA A 147 -3.20 -17.33 1.01
CA ALA A 147 -2.60 -17.57 -0.29
C ALA A 147 -2.33 -19.07 -0.51
N THR A 148 -2.35 -19.47 -1.77
CA THR A 148 -1.83 -20.75 -2.22
C THR A 148 -0.82 -20.53 -3.33
N PHE A 149 0.17 -21.40 -3.38
CA PHE A 149 1.17 -21.45 -4.45
C PHE A 149 1.39 -22.89 -4.87
N THR A 150 1.33 -23.16 -6.16
CA THR A 150 1.66 -24.48 -6.70
C THR A 150 2.96 -24.36 -7.47
N VAL A 151 4.01 -25.01 -6.97
CA VAL A 151 5.35 -25.03 -7.55
C VAL A 151 5.70 -26.46 -7.90
N HIS A 152 6.05 -26.72 -9.17
CA HIS A 152 6.36 -28.07 -9.65
C HIS A 152 5.32 -29.15 -9.27
N GLY A 153 4.04 -28.74 -9.22
CA GLY A 153 2.93 -29.61 -8.86
C GLY A 153 2.70 -29.82 -7.36
N LYS A 154 3.57 -29.29 -6.49
CA LYS A 154 3.36 -29.28 -5.03
C LYS A 154 2.59 -28.02 -4.63
N LEU A 155 1.52 -28.22 -3.84
CA LEU A 155 0.70 -27.13 -3.33
C LEU A 155 1.24 -26.67 -1.97
N TYR A 156 1.45 -25.38 -1.86
CA TYR A 156 1.73 -24.68 -0.59
C TYR A 156 0.54 -23.80 -0.26
N SER A 157 0.21 -23.66 1.01
CA SER A 157 -0.87 -22.81 1.48
C SER A 157 -0.44 -22.03 2.70
N GLY A 158 -0.93 -20.81 2.84
CA GLY A 158 -0.69 -19.99 4.02
C GLY A 158 -1.86 -19.06 4.28
N PHE A 159 -2.06 -18.69 5.53
CA PHE A 159 -3.14 -17.83 5.96
C PHE A 159 -2.69 -16.89 7.07
N ARG A 160 -3.35 -15.75 7.11
CA ARG A 160 -3.13 -14.70 8.09
C ARG A 160 -3.90 -15.02 9.37
N PHE A 161 -3.21 -14.91 10.49
CA PHE A 161 -3.81 -14.96 11.80
C PHE A 161 -3.50 -13.66 12.55
N ALA A 162 -4.53 -13.04 13.13
CA ALA A 162 -4.37 -11.81 13.91
C ALA A 162 -4.88 -12.06 15.32
N HIS A 163 -4.00 -11.91 16.31
CA HIS A 163 -4.31 -12.08 17.72
C HIS A 163 -3.53 -11.04 18.55
N ASP A 164 -4.19 -10.41 19.51
CA ASP A 164 -3.61 -9.41 20.43
C ASP A 164 -2.81 -8.28 19.73
N GLY A 165 -3.33 -7.81 18.59
CA GLY A 165 -2.70 -6.74 17.81
C GLY A 165 -1.47 -7.17 17.00
N LYS A 166 -1.08 -8.45 17.08
CA LYS A 166 -0.03 -9.04 16.25
C LYS A 166 -0.65 -9.73 15.04
N THR A 167 0.07 -9.70 13.94
CA THR A 167 -0.29 -10.43 12.72
C THR A 167 0.82 -11.41 12.41
N GLU A 168 0.46 -12.65 12.21
CA GLU A 168 1.35 -13.74 11.85
C GLU A 168 0.76 -14.50 10.66
N TYR A 169 1.61 -15.18 9.92
CA TYR A 169 1.22 -16.05 8.82
C TYR A 169 1.63 -17.47 9.14
N TYR A 170 0.73 -18.40 8.90
CA TYR A 170 0.92 -19.84 9.11
C TYR A 170 0.84 -20.54 7.78
N THR A 171 1.72 -21.51 7.54
CA THR A 171 1.69 -22.39 6.37
C THR A 171 1.10 -23.75 6.76
N GLY A 172 0.71 -24.57 5.76
CA GLY A 172 -0.01 -25.82 5.98
C GLY A 172 0.78 -26.89 6.74
N ASP A 173 2.10 -26.72 6.87
CA ASP A 173 2.96 -27.65 7.62
C ASP A 173 3.26 -27.17 9.06
N GLY A 174 2.60 -26.10 9.52
CA GLY A 174 2.63 -25.58 10.90
C GLY A 174 3.66 -24.50 11.14
#